data_86711e33de39de9d1aa5c63be82334c5
#
_entry.id   86711e33de39de9d1aa5c63be82334c5
#
_cell.length_a   1.000
_cell.length_b   1.000
_cell.length_c   1.000
_cell.angle_alpha   90.00
_cell.angle_beta   90.00
_cell.angle_gamma   90.00
#
_symmetry.space_group_name_H-M   'P 1'
#
loop_
_entity.id
_entity.type
_entity.pdbx_description
1 polymer ?
#
loop_
_entity_poly.entity_id
_entity_poly.type
_entity_poly.pdbx_seq_one_letter_code
_entity_poly.pdbx_strand_id
1 'polypeptide(L)'
;MSFNTLIDWNSCSPEQQRELLMRPAISASESISRTVAEILENVKNNGDRALREYSAKFDKTEVGALRVTEEEIQQASSRLSDELKQAMRAAVRNIDTFHTAQILPPVDIETQPGVRCQQVTRPIASVGLYIPGGSAPLFSTVLMLATPARIAGCKKVVLCSPPPIADEILYAAQLCGVKEVFNVGGAQAIAALALGTESIPKVDKIFGPGNAYVTEAKRQVSQRLDGAAIDMPAGPSEVLVIADSGATPDFVASDLLSQAEHGPDSQVILLTPDATLAEGVAKAVERQLAELSRADTARQALAASRLIVARDLEQCVAISNAYGPEHLIIQTRNARELVDDITSAGSVFLGDWSPESAGDYASGTNHVLPTYGYTATCSSLGLADFQKRMTVQELTPQGFSTLASTIETLAAAERLTAHKNAVTLRVNALKEQA
;
A
#
# COMPACT_ATOMS: atom_id res chain seq x y z
N MET A 1 -2.50 -30.27 -2.12
CA MET A 1 -2.79 -30.69 -0.72
C MET A 1 -4.07 -30.02 -0.28
N SER A 2 -4.91 -30.73 0.46
CA SER A 2 -6.09 -30.12 1.10
C SER A 2 -5.62 -29.18 2.23
N PHE A 3 -6.29 -28.03 2.41
CA PHE A 3 -6.02 -27.11 3.53
C PHE A 3 -6.12 -27.81 4.90
N ASN A 4 -6.96 -28.83 5.01
CA ASN A 4 -7.17 -29.56 6.26
C ASN A 4 -6.01 -30.50 6.63
N THR A 5 -5.01 -30.65 5.77
CA THR A 5 -3.85 -31.49 6.04
C THR A 5 -2.82 -30.71 6.86
N LEU A 6 -2.56 -31.15 8.08
CA LEU A 6 -1.51 -30.58 8.92
C LEU A 6 -0.14 -30.94 8.35
N ILE A 7 0.75 -29.96 8.28
CA ILE A 7 2.10 -30.11 7.76
C ILE A 7 3.08 -29.93 8.91
N ASP A 8 3.87 -30.98 9.19
CA ASP A 8 4.96 -30.88 10.13
C ASP A 8 6.18 -30.24 9.42
N TRP A 9 6.48 -29.02 9.78
CA TRP A 9 7.57 -28.25 9.17
C TRP A 9 8.90 -28.96 9.23
N ASN A 10 9.22 -29.56 10.37
CA ASN A 10 10.52 -30.17 10.62
C ASN A 10 10.68 -31.55 9.96
N SER A 11 9.60 -32.13 9.45
CA SER A 11 9.62 -33.34 8.63
C SER A 11 9.80 -33.05 7.13
N CYS A 12 9.80 -31.78 6.75
CA CYS A 12 9.99 -31.35 5.37
C CYS A 12 11.46 -31.04 5.07
N SER A 13 11.90 -31.37 3.85
CA SER A 13 13.21 -30.93 3.36
C SER A 13 13.26 -29.41 3.17
N PRO A 14 14.45 -28.78 3.13
CA PRO A 14 14.57 -27.35 2.83
C PRO A 14 13.87 -26.94 1.52
N GLU A 15 13.88 -27.79 0.52
CA GLU A 15 13.19 -27.56 -0.75
C GLU A 15 11.68 -27.58 -0.57
N GLN A 16 11.13 -28.57 0.14
CA GLN A 16 9.71 -28.64 0.47
C GLN A 16 9.28 -27.45 1.32
N GLN A 17 10.10 -27.02 2.27
CA GLN A 17 9.83 -25.82 3.09
C GLN A 17 9.71 -24.56 2.23
N ARG A 18 10.58 -24.38 1.25
CA ARG A 18 10.49 -23.27 0.31
C ARG A 18 9.21 -23.32 -0.52
N GLU A 19 8.84 -24.50 -1.01
CA GLU A 19 7.62 -24.71 -1.78
C GLU A 19 6.36 -24.39 -0.98
N LEU A 20 6.34 -24.74 0.31
CA LEU A 20 5.20 -24.43 1.20
C LEU A 20 4.95 -22.94 1.35
N LEU A 21 5.99 -22.14 1.29
CA LEU A 21 5.91 -20.68 1.43
C LEU A 21 5.79 -19.94 0.08
N MET A 22 5.78 -20.66 -1.03
CA MET A 22 5.59 -20.04 -2.34
C MET A 22 4.15 -19.53 -2.47
N ARG A 23 4.06 -18.33 -3.00
CA ARG A 23 2.78 -17.72 -3.32
C ARG A 23 2.28 -18.22 -4.66
N PRO A 24 0.94 -18.24 -4.89
CA PRO A 24 0.40 -18.49 -6.22
C PRO A 24 1.04 -17.55 -7.23
N ALA A 25 1.43 -18.09 -8.39
CA ALA A 25 2.11 -17.29 -9.41
C ALA A 25 1.21 -16.14 -9.89
N ILE A 26 1.71 -14.90 -9.75
CA ILE A 26 1.16 -13.76 -10.44
C ILE A 26 2.08 -13.47 -11.61
N SER A 27 1.77 -13.97 -12.78
CA SER A 27 2.34 -13.41 -13.98
C SER A 27 1.29 -12.52 -14.61
N ALA A 28 1.57 -11.22 -14.75
CA ALA A 28 0.94 -10.50 -15.84
C ALA A 28 1.31 -11.30 -17.08
N SER A 29 0.32 -11.97 -17.67
CA SER A 29 0.58 -12.68 -18.92
C SER A 29 1.16 -11.67 -19.91
N GLU A 30 2.01 -12.11 -20.80
CA GLU A 30 2.50 -11.28 -21.90
C GLU A 30 1.34 -10.59 -22.65
N SER A 31 0.21 -11.26 -22.73
CA SER A 31 -1.04 -10.74 -23.27
C SER A 31 -1.54 -9.51 -22.50
N ILE A 32 -1.54 -9.54 -21.16
CA ILE A 32 -1.96 -8.40 -20.33
C ILE A 32 -1.01 -7.22 -20.54
N SER A 33 0.30 -7.47 -20.51
CA SER A 33 1.29 -6.41 -20.72
C SER A 33 1.15 -5.72 -22.06
N ARG A 34 0.88 -6.47 -23.12
CA ARG A 34 0.66 -5.94 -24.47
C ARG A 34 -0.63 -5.12 -24.54
N THR A 35 -1.71 -5.66 -24.00
CA THR A 35 -3.01 -4.96 -23.96
C THR A 35 -2.90 -3.65 -23.20
N VAL A 36 -2.24 -3.63 -22.07
CA VAL A 36 -2.01 -2.42 -21.26
C VAL A 36 -1.17 -1.40 -22.03
N ALA A 37 -0.10 -1.84 -22.69
CA ALA A 37 0.72 -0.94 -23.52
C ALA A 37 -0.10 -0.27 -24.63
N GLU A 38 -0.98 -1.00 -25.28
CA GLU A 38 -1.90 -0.46 -26.28
C GLU A 38 -2.89 0.56 -25.69
N ILE A 39 -3.42 0.27 -24.49
CA ILE A 39 -4.32 1.19 -23.79
C ILE A 39 -3.58 2.50 -23.46
N LEU A 40 -2.36 2.43 -22.95
CA LEU A 40 -1.56 3.61 -22.62
C LEU A 40 -1.34 4.50 -23.86
N GLU A 41 -0.95 3.91 -24.97
CA GLU A 41 -0.74 4.66 -26.23
C GLU A 41 -2.05 5.23 -26.77
N ASN A 42 -3.15 4.50 -26.70
CA ASN A 42 -4.45 5.00 -27.15
C ASN A 42 -4.93 6.20 -26.30
N VAL A 43 -4.80 6.12 -24.99
CA VAL A 43 -5.16 7.24 -24.10
C VAL A 43 -4.26 8.44 -24.35
N LYS A 44 -2.95 8.22 -24.52
CA LYS A 44 -2.01 9.28 -24.85
C LYS A 44 -2.41 10.04 -26.13
N ASN A 45 -2.80 9.31 -27.16
CA ASN A 45 -3.09 9.87 -28.47
C ASN A 45 -4.51 10.42 -28.61
N ASN A 46 -5.49 9.83 -27.93
CA ASN A 46 -6.92 10.08 -28.14
C ASN A 46 -7.65 10.62 -26.90
N GLY A 47 -6.97 10.71 -25.74
CA GLY A 47 -7.49 11.36 -24.54
C GLY A 47 -8.87 10.88 -24.09
N ASP A 48 -9.77 11.80 -23.80
CA ASP A 48 -11.11 11.52 -23.29
C ASP A 48 -11.93 10.60 -24.19
N ARG A 49 -11.74 10.69 -25.51
CA ARG A 49 -12.42 9.80 -26.44
C ARG A 49 -12.06 8.34 -26.19
N ALA A 50 -10.77 8.05 -25.98
CA ALA A 50 -10.33 6.69 -25.66
C ALA A 50 -10.94 6.21 -24.34
N LEU A 51 -11.01 7.07 -23.34
CA LEU A 51 -11.61 6.73 -22.03
C LEU A 51 -13.08 6.33 -22.16
N ARG A 52 -13.86 7.09 -22.97
CA ARG A 52 -15.27 6.78 -23.20
C ARG A 52 -15.46 5.47 -23.96
N GLU A 53 -14.63 5.22 -24.96
CA GLU A 53 -14.66 3.98 -25.74
C GLU A 53 -14.36 2.76 -24.84
N TYR A 54 -13.37 2.86 -23.95
CA TYR A 54 -13.04 1.80 -23.01
C TYR A 54 -14.12 1.59 -21.94
N SER A 55 -14.74 2.65 -21.45
CA SER A 55 -15.86 2.54 -20.51
C SER A 55 -17.05 1.81 -21.14
N ALA A 56 -17.38 2.10 -22.38
CA ALA A 56 -18.43 1.39 -23.10
C ALA A 56 -18.07 -0.08 -23.31
N LYS A 57 -16.82 -0.37 -23.66
CA LYS A 57 -16.36 -1.73 -23.96
C LYS A 57 -16.20 -2.59 -22.69
N PHE A 58 -15.55 -2.08 -21.66
CA PHE A 58 -15.18 -2.85 -20.47
C PHE A 58 -16.18 -2.74 -19.33
N ASP A 59 -16.72 -1.55 -19.09
CA ASP A 59 -17.66 -1.30 -17.98
C ASP A 59 -19.12 -1.36 -18.44
N LYS A 60 -19.36 -1.55 -19.74
CA LYS A 60 -20.70 -1.58 -20.33
C LYS A 60 -21.52 -0.33 -19.99
N THR A 61 -20.85 0.80 -19.82
CA THR A 61 -21.44 2.08 -19.41
C THR A 61 -21.07 3.16 -20.39
N GLU A 62 -22.07 3.85 -20.90
CA GLU A 62 -21.85 5.07 -21.69
C GLU A 62 -21.69 6.26 -20.77
N VAL A 63 -20.49 6.85 -20.77
CA VAL A 63 -20.16 7.99 -19.94
C VAL A 63 -20.22 9.26 -20.79
N GLY A 64 -21.07 10.19 -20.38
CA GLY A 64 -21.13 11.51 -20.99
C GLY A 64 -20.00 12.40 -20.48
N ALA A 65 -20.23 13.10 -19.38
CA ALA A 65 -19.17 13.83 -18.68
C ALA A 65 -18.35 12.86 -17.81
N LEU A 66 -17.03 12.93 -17.94
CA LEU A 66 -16.13 12.11 -17.12
C LEU A 66 -16.13 12.60 -15.67
N ARG A 67 -16.18 13.91 -15.45
CA ARG A 67 -16.20 14.48 -14.11
C ARG A 67 -17.56 14.30 -13.44
N VAL A 68 -17.53 13.84 -12.20
CA VAL A 68 -18.70 13.79 -11.32
C VAL A 68 -18.94 15.21 -10.75
N THR A 69 -20.18 15.68 -10.80
CA THR A 69 -20.53 17.02 -10.29
C THR A 69 -20.67 17.01 -8.76
N GLU A 70 -20.51 18.17 -8.14
CA GLU A 70 -20.77 18.31 -6.71
C GLU A 70 -22.21 17.95 -6.35
N GLU A 71 -23.16 18.27 -7.22
CA GLU A 71 -24.58 17.93 -7.04
C GLU A 71 -24.80 16.41 -7.01
N GLU A 72 -24.17 15.67 -7.92
CA GLU A 72 -24.24 14.20 -7.92
C GLU A 72 -23.67 13.61 -6.63
N ILE A 73 -22.60 14.17 -6.11
CA ILE A 73 -22.00 13.75 -4.84
C ILE A 73 -22.94 14.02 -3.67
N GLN A 74 -23.58 15.19 -3.63
CA GLN A 74 -24.56 15.53 -2.60
C GLN A 74 -25.80 14.61 -2.64
N GLN A 75 -26.29 14.29 -3.82
CA GLN A 75 -27.38 13.35 -4.00
C GLN A 75 -27.02 11.95 -3.52
N ALA A 76 -25.80 11.50 -3.78
CA ALA A 76 -25.30 10.21 -3.28
C ALA A 76 -25.33 10.18 -1.75
N SER A 77 -24.87 11.24 -1.10
CA SER A 77 -24.90 11.37 0.36
C SER A 77 -26.33 11.22 0.93
N SER A 78 -27.33 11.80 0.27
CA SER A 78 -28.72 11.75 0.72
C SER A 78 -29.33 10.33 0.67
N ARG A 79 -28.77 9.43 -0.11
CA ARG A 79 -29.24 8.05 -0.25
C ARG A 79 -28.64 7.08 0.77
N LEU A 80 -27.64 7.50 1.55
CA LEU A 80 -26.97 6.67 2.53
C LEU A 80 -27.59 6.82 3.92
N SER A 81 -27.56 5.74 4.71
CA SER A 81 -28.03 5.76 6.08
C SER A 81 -27.16 6.61 7.00
N ASP A 82 -27.75 7.19 8.03
CA ASP A 82 -27.01 7.94 9.05
C ASP A 82 -26.04 7.02 9.81
N GLU A 83 -26.41 5.78 10.04
CA GLU A 83 -25.56 4.77 10.68
C GLU A 83 -24.25 4.57 9.90
N LEU A 84 -24.31 4.37 8.58
CA LEU A 84 -23.14 4.21 7.74
C LEU A 84 -22.27 5.47 7.74
N LYS A 85 -22.87 6.63 7.61
CA LYS A 85 -22.16 7.93 7.65
C LYS A 85 -21.43 8.13 8.97
N GLN A 86 -22.05 7.79 10.09
CA GLN A 86 -21.43 7.87 11.42
C GLN A 86 -20.26 6.90 11.54
N ALA A 87 -20.40 5.67 11.04
CA ALA A 87 -19.33 4.69 11.02
C ALA A 87 -18.12 5.18 10.20
N MET A 88 -18.35 5.73 9.01
CA MET A 88 -17.28 6.31 8.19
C MET A 88 -16.58 7.48 8.90
N ARG A 89 -17.32 8.37 9.56
CA ARG A 89 -16.74 9.47 10.33
C ARG A 89 -15.88 8.98 11.48
N ALA A 90 -16.32 7.94 12.18
CA ALA A 90 -15.55 7.31 13.24
C ALA A 90 -14.24 6.73 12.73
N ALA A 91 -14.27 6.02 11.60
CA ALA A 91 -13.09 5.48 10.95
C ALA A 91 -12.10 6.59 10.56
N VAL A 92 -12.60 7.64 9.91
CA VAL A 92 -11.77 8.79 9.50
C VAL A 92 -11.09 9.45 10.70
N ARG A 93 -11.77 9.62 11.81
CA ARG A 93 -11.15 10.21 13.02
C ARG A 93 -9.94 9.40 13.48
N ASN A 94 -10.05 8.08 13.50
CA ASN A 94 -8.94 7.23 13.93
C ASN A 94 -7.80 7.20 12.90
N ILE A 95 -8.12 7.13 11.62
CA ILE A 95 -7.14 7.18 10.53
C ILE A 95 -6.41 8.54 10.56
N ASP A 96 -7.13 9.62 10.73
CA ASP A 96 -6.56 10.98 10.86
C ASP A 96 -5.61 11.08 12.05
N THR A 97 -6.05 10.61 13.22
CA THR A 97 -5.25 10.64 14.45
C THR A 97 -3.92 9.90 14.27
N PHE A 98 -3.97 8.70 13.72
CA PHE A 98 -2.75 7.89 13.53
C PHE A 98 -1.82 8.49 12.48
N HIS A 99 -2.36 8.96 11.35
CA HIS A 99 -1.53 9.53 10.28
C HIS A 99 -0.98 10.91 10.66
N THR A 100 -1.75 11.72 11.39
CA THR A 100 -1.24 13.01 11.93
C THR A 100 -0.06 12.79 12.86
N ALA A 101 -0.08 11.73 13.67
CA ALA A 101 1.02 11.38 14.54
C ALA A 101 2.30 10.96 13.80
N GLN A 102 2.21 10.67 12.50
CA GLN A 102 3.37 10.34 11.65
C GLN A 102 4.12 11.58 11.14
N ILE A 103 3.61 12.78 11.38
CA ILE A 103 4.32 14.02 11.03
C ILE A 103 5.65 14.04 11.78
N LEU A 104 6.75 14.06 11.03
CA LEU A 104 8.09 14.08 11.61
C LEU A 104 8.58 15.53 11.75
N PRO A 105 9.26 15.86 12.87
CA PRO A 105 9.95 17.14 12.98
C PRO A 105 11.05 17.21 11.91
N PRO A 106 11.36 18.41 11.37
CA PRO A 106 12.47 18.56 10.45
C PRO A 106 13.80 18.24 11.13
N VAL A 107 14.76 17.73 10.37
CA VAL A 107 16.12 17.59 10.83
C VAL A 107 16.83 18.93 10.59
N ASP A 108 17.48 19.46 11.61
CA ASP A 108 18.20 20.73 11.53
C ASP A 108 19.39 20.67 12.51
N ILE A 109 20.57 20.41 11.96
CA ILE A 109 21.78 20.25 12.77
C ILE A 109 22.95 21.00 12.16
N GLU A 110 23.90 21.39 12.98
CA GLU A 110 25.26 21.71 12.54
C GLU A 110 26.11 20.44 12.60
N THR A 111 26.60 20.00 11.42
CA THR A 111 27.51 18.83 11.37
C THR A 111 28.87 19.18 11.94
N GLN A 112 29.27 20.43 11.81
CA GLN A 112 30.37 21.10 12.50
C GLN A 112 30.04 22.60 12.56
N PRO A 113 30.70 23.40 13.42
CA PRO A 113 30.34 24.81 13.57
C PRO A 113 30.34 25.58 12.23
N GLY A 114 29.22 26.26 11.97
CA GLY A 114 29.01 27.02 10.74
C GLY A 114 28.61 26.21 9.50
N VAL A 115 28.35 24.89 9.65
CA VAL A 115 27.87 24.00 8.59
C VAL A 115 26.53 23.45 8.98
N ARG A 116 25.46 24.09 8.50
CA ARG A 116 24.07 23.72 8.81
C ARG A 116 23.50 22.80 7.75
N CYS A 117 22.99 21.67 8.16
CA CYS A 117 22.33 20.70 7.30
C CYS A 117 20.90 20.45 7.78
N GLN A 118 19.94 20.65 6.91
CA GLN A 118 18.52 20.45 7.20
C GLN A 118 17.92 19.41 6.27
N GLN A 119 16.90 18.72 6.77
CA GLN A 119 15.99 17.93 5.96
C GLN A 119 14.59 18.47 6.18
N VAL A 120 13.95 18.90 5.11
CA VAL A 120 12.60 19.44 5.13
C VAL A 120 11.66 18.57 4.32
N THR A 121 10.41 18.51 4.76
CA THR A 121 9.36 17.71 4.12
C THR A 121 8.46 18.62 3.32
N ARG A 122 8.06 18.17 2.13
CA ARG A 122 7.11 18.85 1.25
C ARG A 122 6.07 17.86 0.75
N PRO A 123 4.81 18.27 0.58
CA PRO A 123 3.82 17.39 -0.03
C PRO A 123 4.17 17.09 -1.49
N ILE A 124 3.78 15.91 -1.95
CA ILE A 124 3.67 15.66 -3.38
C ILE A 124 2.53 16.53 -3.89
N ALA A 125 2.78 17.35 -4.92
CA ALA A 125 1.84 18.39 -5.33
C ALA A 125 0.51 17.82 -5.86
N SER A 126 0.58 16.75 -6.65
CA SER A 126 -0.60 16.14 -7.26
C SER A 126 -0.57 14.62 -7.12
N VAL A 127 -1.67 14.06 -6.65
CA VAL A 127 -1.83 12.62 -6.45
C VAL A 127 -3.12 12.12 -7.07
N GLY A 128 -3.05 10.93 -7.67
CA GLY A 128 -4.20 10.22 -8.21
C GLY A 128 -4.57 9.08 -7.28
N LEU A 129 -5.84 8.96 -6.94
CA LEU A 129 -6.39 7.90 -6.11
C LEU A 129 -7.28 7.03 -6.97
N TYR A 130 -6.87 5.78 -7.18
CA TYR A 130 -7.66 4.81 -7.90
C TYR A 130 -8.46 3.94 -6.95
N ILE A 131 -9.77 3.93 -7.11
CA ILE A 131 -10.70 3.14 -6.30
C ILE A 131 -11.34 2.08 -7.19
N PRO A 132 -11.06 0.79 -6.96
CA PRO A 132 -11.63 -0.25 -7.80
C PRO A 132 -13.15 -0.31 -7.65
N GLY A 133 -13.81 -0.64 -8.74
CA GLY A 133 -15.23 -0.97 -8.78
C GLY A 133 -15.44 -2.47 -8.65
N GLY A 134 -16.68 -2.90 -8.79
CA GLY A 134 -17.06 -4.31 -8.75
C GLY A 134 -18.28 -4.57 -7.88
N SER A 135 -18.43 -5.81 -7.44
CA SER A 135 -19.58 -6.24 -6.65
C SER A 135 -19.66 -5.63 -5.24
N ALA A 136 -18.55 -5.06 -4.76
CA ALA A 136 -18.49 -4.40 -3.46
C ALA A 136 -17.86 -3.01 -3.59
N PRO A 137 -18.50 -1.97 -3.06
CA PRO A 137 -17.93 -0.62 -3.08
C PRO A 137 -16.82 -0.50 -2.03
N LEU A 138 -15.57 -0.41 -2.46
CA LEU A 138 -14.40 -0.34 -1.56
C LEU A 138 -14.16 1.10 -1.08
N PHE A 139 -15.17 1.71 -0.46
CA PHE A 139 -15.11 3.08 0.04
C PHE A 139 -14.04 3.27 1.14
N SER A 140 -13.70 2.21 1.89
CA SER A 140 -12.64 2.28 2.89
C SER A 140 -11.29 2.68 2.27
N THR A 141 -11.04 2.29 1.03
CA THR A 141 -9.84 2.69 0.30
C THR A 141 -9.79 4.21 0.10
N VAL A 142 -10.92 4.86 -0.13
CA VAL A 142 -10.98 6.34 -0.19
C VAL A 142 -10.50 6.94 1.13
N LEU A 143 -11.00 6.43 2.26
CA LEU A 143 -10.63 6.91 3.59
C LEU A 143 -9.13 6.76 3.84
N MET A 144 -8.57 5.61 3.44
CA MET A 144 -7.16 5.27 3.66
C MET A 144 -6.19 6.06 2.78
N LEU A 145 -6.61 6.48 1.59
CA LEU A 145 -5.77 7.25 0.66
C LEU A 145 -5.98 8.76 0.79
N ALA A 146 -7.22 9.22 0.86
CA ALA A 146 -7.53 10.63 0.87
C ALA A 146 -7.16 11.31 2.19
N THR A 147 -7.27 10.62 3.32
CA THR A 147 -6.92 11.19 4.63
C THR A 147 -5.44 11.55 4.72
N PRO A 148 -4.49 10.64 4.47
CA PRO A 148 -3.08 11.02 4.49
C PRO A 148 -2.71 12.03 3.40
N ALA A 149 -3.34 11.99 2.22
CA ALA A 149 -3.13 12.98 1.17
C ALA A 149 -3.46 14.40 1.67
N ARG A 150 -4.57 14.55 2.40
CA ARG A 150 -4.99 15.82 2.99
C ARG A 150 -4.03 16.27 4.10
N ILE A 151 -3.67 15.39 5.00
CA ILE A 151 -2.73 15.71 6.10
C ILE A 151 -1.37 16.12 5.54
N ALA A 152 -0.88 15.45 4.51
CA ALA A 152 0.37 15.79 3.83
C ALA A 152 0.33 17.18 3.17
N GLY A 153 -0.86 17.66 2.81
CA GLY A 153 -1.04 18.94 2.14
C GLY A 153 -0.95 18.86 0.61
N CYS A 154 -1.24 17.70 0.02
CA CYS A 154 -1.29 17.55 -1.43
C CYS A 154 -2.31 18.54 -2.01
N LYS A 155 -1.87 19.42 -2.92
CA LYS A 155 -2.72 20.50 -3.46
C LYS A 155 -3.78 19.99 -4.42
N LYS A 156 -3.44 18.95 -5.19
CA LYS A 156 -4.34 18.34 -6.17
C LYS A 156 -4.52 16.87 -5.84
N VAL A 157 -5.75 16.47 -5.57
CA VAL A 157 -6.15 15.09 -5.30
C VAL A 157 -7.23 14.71 -6.30
N VAL A 158 -6.92 13.77 -7.18
CA VAL A 158 -7.80 13.34 -8.27
C VAL A 158 -8.20 11.89 -8.03
N LEU A 159 -9.49 11.63 -7.92
CA LEU A 159 -10.03 10.28 -7.70
C LEU A 159 -10.67 9.74 -8.98
N CYS A 160 -10.30 8.52 -9.34
CA CYS A 160 -10.92 7.78 -10.44
C CYS A 160 -11.50 6.47 -9.92
N SER A 161 -12.69 6.13 -10.41
CA SER A 161 -13.34 4.85 -10.10
C SER A 161 -14.23 4.44 -11.29
N PRO A 162 -14.37 3.12 -11.57
CA PRO A 162 -15.21 2.66 -12.67
C PRO A 162 -16.67 3.13 -12.55
N PRO A 163 -17.28 3.58 -13.66
CA PRO A 163 -18.69 3.94 -13.66
C PRO A 163 -19.60 2.71 -13.62
N PRO A 164 -20.80 2.78 -12.99
CA PRO A 164 -21.28 3.87 -12.13
C PRO A 164 -20.60 3.84 -10.76
N ILE A 165 -20.14 5.00 -10.29
CA ILE A 165 -19.49 5.08 -8.98
C ILE A 165 -20.54 4.93 -7.88
N ALA A 166 -20.27 4.02 -6.93
CA ALA A 166 -21.18 3.75 -5.81
C ALA A 166 -21.37 4.99 -4.91
N ASP A 167 -22.55 5.14 -4.35
CA ASP A 167 -22.87 6.25 -3.45
C ASP A 167 -21.93 6.34 -2.26
N GLU A 168 -21.52 5.19 -1.72
CA GLU A 168 -20.59 5.08 -0.60
C GLU A 168 -19.22 5.67 -0.94
N ILE A 169 -18.74 5.45 -2.15
CA ILE A 169 -17.46 6.00 -2.64
C ILE A 169 -17.57 7.52 -2.80
N LEU A 170 -18.66 8.00 -3.39
CA LEU A 170 -18.89 9.44 -3.56
C LEU A 170 -18.99 10.17 -2.23
N TYR A 171 -19.70 9.58 -1.26
CA TYR A 171 -19.79 10.15 0.08
C TYR A 171 -18.43 10.14 0.80
N ALA A 172 -17.67 9.05 0.69
CA ALA A 172 -16.33 8.98 1.26
C ALA A 172 -15.42 10.07 0.68
N ALA A 173 -15.48 10.31 -0.63
CA ALA A 173 -14.75 11.39 -1.29
C ALA A 173 -15.14 12.76 -0.72
N GLN A 174 -16.43 13.03 -0.57
CA GLN A 174 -16.94 14.26 0.03
C GLN A 174 -16.43 14.41 1.47
N LEU A 175 -16.56 13.38 2.28
CA LEU A 175 -16.12 13.36 3.68
C LEU A 175 -14.63 13.69 3.82
N CYS A 176 -13.80 13.21 2.90
CA CYS A 176 -12.36 13.43 2.90
C CYS A 176 -11.92 14.66 2.11
N GLY A 177 -12.86 15.48 1.61
CA GLY A 177 -12.56 16.72 0.91
C GLY A 177 -12.04 16.57 -0.51
N VAL A 178 -12.25 15.42 -1.15
CA VAL A 178 -11.88 15.18 -2.55
C VAL A 178 -12.96 15.74 -3.46
N LYS A 179 -12.60 16.71 -4.28
CA LYS A 179 -13.54 17.44 -5.17
C LYS A 179 -13.43 17.00 -6.63
N GLU A 180 -12.29 16.52 -7.06
CA GLU A 180 -12.05 16.09 -8.43
C GLU A 180 -12.24 14.57 -8.53
N VAL A 181 -13.44 14.16 -8.92
CA VAL A 181 -13.86 12.75 -9.03
C VAL A 181 -14.27 12.47 -10.47
N PHE A 182 -13.74 11.38 -11.03
CA PHE A 182 -13.94 11.03 -12.43
C PHE A 182 -14.46 9.59 -12.61
N ASN A 183 -15.43 9.45 -13.51
CA ASN A 183 -16.04 8.18 -13.93
C ASN A 183 -15.14 7.45 -14.92
N VAL A 184 -14.05 6.88 -14.45
CA VAL A 184 -13.15 6.09 -15.28
C VAL A 184 -12.47 5.03 -14.43
N GLY A 185 -12.39 3.81 -14.95
CA GLY A 185 -11.78 2.69 -14.25
C GLY A 185 -10.76 1.96 -15.12
N GLY A 186 -10.19 0.89 -14.58
CA GLY A 186 -9.27 0.03 -15.30
C GLY A 186 -7.92 0.67 -15.64
N ALA A 187 -7.19 0.01 -16.52
CA ALA A 187 -5.87 0.48 -16.98
C ALA A 187 -5.94 1.87 -17.64
N GLN A 188 -7.04 2.19 -18.29
CA GLN A 188 -7.24 3.51 -18.94
C GLN A 188 -7.33 4.64 -17.91
N ALA A 189 -7.84 4.39 -16.69
CA ALA A 189 -7.82 5.38 -15.62
C ALA A 189 -6.38 5.66 -15.16
N ILE A 190 -5.58 4.64 -15.02
CA ILE A 190 -4.16 4.78 -14.68
C ILE A 190 -3.42 5.56 -15.77
N ALA A 191 -3.70 5.25 -17.04
CA ALA A 191 -3.15 5.98 -18.17
C ALA A 191 -3.53 7.47 -18.12
N ALA A 192 -4.79 7.78 -17.85
CA ALA A 192 -5.27 9.15 -17.75
C ALA A 192 -4.60 9.92 -16.61
N LEU A 193 -4.46 9.32 -15.44
CA LEU A 193 -3.79 9.92 -14.30
C LEU A 193 -2.30 10.16 -14.57
N ALA A 194 -1.64 9.23 -15.25
CA ALA A 194 -0.21 9.30 -15.53
C ALA A 194 0.13 10.29 -16.66
N LEU A 195 -0.68 10.35 -17.70
CA LEU A 195 -0.39 11.08 -18.94
C LEU A 195 -1.20 12.37 -19.09
N GLY A 196 -2.32 12.46 -18.38
CA GLY A 196 -3.29 13.55 -18.55
C GLY A 196 -4.18 13.38 -19.79
N THR A 197 -5.38 13.90 -19.72
CA THR A 197 -6.31 14.04 -20.84
C THR A 197 -6.95 15.43 -20.82
N GLU A 198 -7.86 15.72 -21.72
CA GLU A 198 -8.56 17.00 -21.75
C GLU A 198 -9.31 17.27 -20.43
N SER A 199 -9.94 16.24 -19.86
CA SER A 199 -10.70 16.36 -18.61
C SER A 199 -9.91 15.98 -17.36
N ILE A 200 -9.03 15.00 -17.45
CA ILE A 200 -8.33 14.43 -16.29
C ILE A 200 -6.92 15.00 -16.21
N PRO A 201 -6.61 15.72 -15.10
CA PRO A 201 -5.26 16.27 -14.93
C PRO A 201 -4.22 15.16 -14.73
N LYS A 202 -3.04 15.37 -15.30
CA LYS A 202 -1.87 14.55 -14.98
C LYS A 202 -1.48 14.74 -13.52
N VAL A 203 -1.13 13.64 -12.87
CA VAL A 203 -0.65 13.63 -11.47
C VAL A 203 0.78 13.11 -11.38
N ASP A 204 1.43 13.43 -10.26
CA ASP A 204 2.83 13.05 -10.02
C ASP A 204 2.95 11.62 -9.46
N LYS A 205 1.97 11.17 -8.69
CA LYS A 205 1.98 9.84 -8.07
C LYS A 205 0.59 9.25 -8.00
N ILE A 206 0.49 7.96 -8.29
CA ILE A 206 -0.77 7.21 -8.34
C ILE A 206 -0.82 6.18 -7.22
N PHE A 207 -1.93 6.15 -6.49
CA PHE A 207 -2.20 5.27 -5.36
C PHE A 207 -3.45 4.43 -5.63
N GLY A 208 -3.49 3.26 -5.06
CA GLY A 208 -4.69 2.44 -5.01
C GLY A 208 -4.51 1.05 -5.57
N PRO A 209 -5.27 0.09 -5.03
CA PRO A 209 -5.26 -1.29 -5.50
C PRO A 209 -6.07 -1.44 -6.80
N GLY A 210 -5.88 -2.56 -7.48
CA GLY A 210 -6.66 -2.88 -8.65
C GLY A 210 -6.43 -4.31 -9.13
N ASN A 211 -7.12 -4.68 -10.20
CA ASN A 211 -6.94 -5.98 -10.85
C ASN A 211 -5.58 -6.07 -11.58
N ALA A 212 -5.34 -7.19 -12.26
CA ALA A 212 -4.09 -7.42 -12.98
C ALA A 212 -3.78 -6.35 -14.04
N TYR A 213 -4.80 -5.82 -14.71
CA TYR A 213 -4.64 -4.75 -15.72
C TYR A 213 -4.23 -3.43 -15.08
N VAL A 214 -4.86 -3.06 -13.97
CA VAL A 214 -4.50 -1.86 -13.19
C VAL A 214 -3.10 -1.97 -12.64
N THR A 215 -2.75 -3.10 -12.05
CA THR A 215 -1.42 -3.38 -11.50
C THR A 215 -0.35 -3.26 -12.58
N GLU A 216 -0.59 -3.85 -13.76
CA GLU A 216 0.34 -3.77 -14.88
C GLU A 216 0.44 -2.35 -15.45
N ALA A 217 -0.68 -1.63 -15.52
CA ALA A 217 -0.66 -0.23 -15.94
C ALA A 217 0.17 0.65 -15.00
N LYS A 218 0.00 0.47 -13.69
CA LYS A 218 0.81 1.16 -12.68
C LYS A 218 2.31 0.85 -12.86
N ARG A 219 2.65 -0.41 -13.07
CA ARG A 219 4.03 -0.81 -13.33
C ARG A 219 4.60 -0.11 -14.57
N GLN A 220 3.87 -0.13 -15.68
CA GLN A 220 4.33 0.46 -16.94
C GLN A 220 4.49 1.98 -16.84
N VAL A 221 3.51 2.69 -16.25
CA VAL A 221 3.61 4.15 -16.13
C VAL A 221 4.71 4.59 -15.19
N SER A 222 5.06 3.78 -14.19
CA SER A 222 6.14 4.08 -13.25
C SER A 222 7.53 4.02 -13.91
N GLN A 223 7.65 3.36 -15.04
CA GLN A 223 8.89 3.17 -15.78
C GLN A 223 9.04 4.14 -16.97
N ARG A 224 8.00 4.93 -17.25
CA ARG A 224 8.02 5.91 -18.35
C ARG A 224 8.52 7.26 -17.84
N LEU A 225 9.32 7.94 -18.66
CA LEU A 225 9.76 9.30 -18.36
C LEU A 225 8.60 10.30 -18.32
N ASP A 226 7.56 10.06 -19.13
CA ASP A 226 6.34 10.87 -19.18
C ASP A 226 5.22 10.33 -18.26
N GLY A 227 5.51 9.34 -17.46
CA GLY A 227 4.54 8.67 -16.59
C GLY A 227 4.40 9.32 -15.22
N ALA A 228 4.15 8.50 -14.21
CA ALA A 228 3.97 8.91 -12.82
C ALA A 228 4.57 7.88 -11.88
N ALA A 229 4.94 8.30 -10.68
CA ALA A 229 5.31 7.38 -9.62
C ALA A 229 4.07 6.60 -9.14
N ILE A 230 4.30 5.50 -8.46
CA ILE A 230 3.23 4.69 -7.86
C ILE A 230 3.51 4.44 -6.37
N ASP A 231 2.47 4.00 -5.66
CA ASP A 231 2.54 3.70 -4.22
C ASP A 231 3.49 2.54 -3.91
N MET A 232 3.12 1.33 -4.33
CA MET A 232 3.95 0.14 -4.14
C MET A 232 3.51 -0.97 -5.08
N PRO A 233 4.40 -1.93 -5.41
CA PRO A 233 3.99 -3.16 -6.05
C PRO A 233 3.07 -3.94 -5.10
N ALA A 234 1.98 -4.46 -5.62
CA ALA A 234 1.04 -5.25 -4.84
C ALA A 234 0.59 -6.48 -5.64
N GLY A 235 0.35 -7.54 -4.91
CA GLY A 235 -0.25 -8.77 -5.40
C GLY A 235 -1.54 -9.07 -4.65
N PRO A 236 -2.06 -10.30 -4.74
CA PRO A 236 -3.20 -10.76 -3.96
C PRO A 236 -2.97 -10.62 -2.45
N SER A 237 -4.06 -10.47 -1.73
CA SER A 237 -4.04 -10.34 -0.28
C SER A 237 -3.64 -11.64 0.42
N GLU A 238 -3.02 -11.50 1.58
CA GLU A 238 -2.52 -12.64 2.34
C GLU A 238 -2.56 -12.37 3.84
N VAL A 239 -2.73 -13.43 4.62
CA VAL A 239 -2.61 -13.39 6.08
C VAL A 239 -1.81 -14.59 6.59
N LEU A 240 -0.99 -14.33 7.61
CA LEU A 240 -0.33 -15.37 8.38
C LEU A 240 -0.70 -15.19 9.84
N VAL A 241 -1.17 -16.27 10.46
CA VAL A 241 -1.50 -16.30 11.88
C VAL A 241 -0.49 -17.16 12.62
N ILE A 242 0.11 -16.61 13.68
CA ILE A 242 0.88 -17.37 14.67
C ILE A 242 -0.03 -17.57 15.87
N ALA A 243 -0.25 -18.80 16.28
CA ALA A 243 -1.12 -19.12 17.42
C ALA A 243 -0.47 -20.13 18.37
N ASP A 244 -0.70 -19.96 19.67
CA ASP A 244 -0.29 -20.92 20.71
C ASP A 244 -1.49 -21.79 21.12
N SER A 245 -1.26 -22.71 22.06
CA SER A 245 -2.28 -23.61 22.59
C SER A 245 -3.45 -22.88 23.27
N GLY A 246 -3.24 -21.65 23.74
CA GLY A 246 -4.25 -20.84 24.39
C GLY A 246 -5.14 -20.05 23.43
N ALA A 247 -4.86 -20.07 22.13
CA ALA A 247 -5.71 -19.38 21.15
C ALA A 247 -7.08 -20.06 20.99
N THR A 248 -8.06 -19.27 20.59
CA THR A 248 -9.42 -19.78 20.32
C THR A 248 -9.51 -20.21 18.86
N PRO A 249 -9.71 -21.51 18.56
CA PRO A 249 -9.77 -21.99 17.18
C PRO A 249 -10.74 -21.23 16.28
N ASP A 250 -11.91 -20.85 16.80
CA ASP A 250 -12.92 -20.11 16.04
C ASP A 250 -12.42 -18.71 15.64
N PHE A 251 -11.65 -18.05 16.48
CA PHE A 251 -11.07 -16.73 16.17
C PHE A 251 -9.99 -16.87 15.08
N VAL A 252 -9.10 -17.83 15.24
CA VAL A 252 -8.07 -18.09 14.22
C VAL A 252 -8.69 -18.42 12.87
N ALA A 253 -9.69 -19.31 12.86
CA ALA A 253 -10.39 -19.67 11.63
C ALA A 253 -11.08 -18.47 10.98
N SER A 254 -11.71 -17.61 11.76
CA SER A 254 -12.38 -16.41 11.23
C SER A 254 -11.39 -15.42 10.61
N ASP A 255 -10.21 -15.28 11.19
CA ASP A 255 -9.16 -14.42 10.63
C ASP A 255 -8.59 -14.98 9.32
N LEU A 256 -8.39 -16.29 9.24
CA LEU A 256 -7.98 -16.93 7.99
C LEU A 256 -9.03 -16.74 6.89
N LEU A 257 -10.29 -16.94 7.22
CA LEU A 257 -11.39 -16.83 6.26
C LEU A 257 -11.69 -15.40 5.84
N SER A 258 -11.49 -14.42 6.71
CA SER A 258 -11.67 -13.00 6.36
C SER A 258 -10.74 -12.58 5.24
N GLN A 259 -9.56 -13.20 5.16
CA GLN A 259 -8.63 -12.96 4.07
C GLN A 259 -8.93 -13.85 2.85
N ALA A 260 -9.27 -15.12 3.07
CA ALA A 260 -9.54 -16.05 1.97
C ALA A 260 -10.74 -15.63 1.11
N GLU A 261 -11.72 -14.94 1.67
CA GLU A 261 -12.89 -14.47 0.92
C GLU A 261 -12.61 -13.27 0.00
N HIS A 262 -11.46 -12.60 0.15
CA HIS A 262 -11.11 -11.47 -0.70
C HIS A 262 -10.94 -11.88 -2.17
N GLY A 263 -10.32 -13.01 -2.43
CA GLY A 263 -10.11 -13.47 -3.79
C GLY A 263 -9.55 -14.88 -3.87
N PRO A 264 -9.72 -15.56 -5.02
CA PRO A 264 -9.25 -16.95 -5.18
C PRO A 264 -7.72 -17.08 -5.13
N ASP A 265 -7.01 -15.97 -5.37
CA ASP A 265 -5.54 -15.92 -5.34
C ASP A 265 -4.98 -15.54 -3.97
N SER A 266 -5.84 -15.25 -2.98
CA SER A 266 -5.45 -14.99 -1.61
C SER A 266 -4.77 -16.22 -1.00
N GLN A 267 -3.81 -16.00 -0.12
CA GLN A 267 -3.14 -17.07 0.59
C GLN A 267 -3.21 -16.85 2.09
N VAL A 268 -3.57 -17.89 2.82
CA VAL A 268 -3.66 -17.87 4.28
C VAL A 268 -2.82 -18.99 4.88
N ILE A 269 -2.07 -18.67 5.94
CA ILE A 269 -1.14 -19.59 6.58
C ILE A 269 -1.36 -19.55 8.09
N LEU A 270 -1.47 -20.71 8.71
CA LEU A 270 -1.38 -20.87 10.16
C LEU A 270 -0.03 -21.47 10.52
N LEU A 271 0.65 -20.86 11.47
CA LEU A 271 1.84 -21.39 12.13
C LEU A 271 1.53 -21.58 13.62
N THR A 272 1.72 -22.78 14.12
CA THR A 272 1.51 -23.07 15.53
C THR A 272 2.44 -24.21 15.99
N PRO A 273 2.92 -24.19 17.23
CA PRO A 273 3.63 -25.33 17.79
C PRO A 273 2.67 -26.42 18.33
N ASP A 274 1.36 -26.21 18.29
CA ASP A 274 0.35 -27.09 18.86
C ASP A 274 -0.51 -27.76 17.77
N ALA A 275 -0.28 -29.03 17.52
CA ALA A 275 -1.03 -29.79 16.52
C ALA A 275 -2.53 -29.87 16.86
N THR A 276 -2.90 -29.94 18.15
CA THR A 276 -4.29 -29.99 18.58
C THR A 276 -5.01 -28.69 18.24
N LEU A 277 -4.35 -27.53 18.41
CA LEU A 277 -4.90 -26.25 17.98
C LEU A 277 -5.11 -26.25 16.47
N ALA A 278 -4.13 -26.69 15.69
CA ALA A 278 -4.23 -26.73 14.23
C ALA A 278 -5.42 -27.59 13.77
N GLU A 279 -5.64 -28.76 14.39
CA GLU A 279 -6.81 -29.60 14.11
C GLU A 279 -8.13 -28.90 14.44
N GLY A 280 -8.19 -28.19 15.57
CA GLY A 280 -9.35 -27.40 15.98
C GLY A 280 -9.65 -26.27 14.99
N VAL A 281 -8.62 -25.60 14.48
CA VAL A 281 -8.75 -24.56 13.46
C VAL A 281 -9.26 -25.13 12.15
N ALA A 282 -8.73 -26.29 11.71
CA ALA A 282 -9.22 -26.95 10.49
C ALA A 282 -10.71 -27.24 10.55
N LYS A 283 -11.19 -27.76 11.68
CA LYS A 283 -12.62 -28.03 11.91
C LYS A 283 -13.45 -26.76 11.93
N ALA A 284 -12.94 -25.69 12.58
CA ALA A 284 -13.62 -24.40 12.63
C ALA A 284 -13.73 -23.77 11.25
N VAL A 285 -12.70 -23.85 10.42
CA VAL A 285 -12.73 -23.37 9.03
C VAL A 285 -13.83 -24.06 8.23
N GLU A 286 -13.92 -25.39 8.29
CA GLU A 286 -14.97 -26.15 7.59
C GLU A 286 -16.37 -25.71 8.04
N ARG A 287 -16.60 -25.59 9.34
CA ARG A 287 -17.88 -25.16 9.89
C ARG A 287 -18.25 -23.73 9.45
N GLN A 288 -17.30 -22.79 9.53
CA GLN A 288 -17.55 -21.40 9.19
C GLN A 288 -17.72 -21.20 7.67
N LEU A 289 -17.00 -21.96 6.83
CA LEU A 289 -17.17 -21.92 5.38
C LEU A 289 -18.62 -22.15 4.94
N ALA A 290 -19.33 -23.04 5.62
CA ALA A 290 -20.70 -23.38 5.27
C ALA A 290 -21.66 -22.17 5.38
N GLU A 291 -21.30 -21.16 6.17
CA GLU A 291 -22.12 -19.98 6.44
C GLU A 291 -21.69 -18.74 5.64
N LEU A 292 -20.57 -18.80 4.90
CA LEU A 292 -20.06 -17.66 4.17
C LEU A 292 -20.75 -17.45 2.82
N SER A 293 -21.10 -16.21 2.52
CA SER A 293 -21.67 -15.84 1.21
C SER A 293 -20.67 -16.03 0.06
N ARG A 294 -19.38 -15.89 0.33
CA ARG A 294 -18.29 -16.06 -0.65
C ARG A 294 -17.51 -17.36 -0.43
N ALA A 295 -18.17 -18.42 0.02
CA ALA A 295 -17.55 -19.70 0.34
C ALA A 295 -16.75 -20.29 -0.82
N ASP A 296 -17.24 -20.19 -2.06
CA ASP A 296 -16.54 -20.74 -3.22
C ASP A 296 -15.20 -20.02 -3.49
N THR A 297 -15.18 -18.71 -3.35
CA THR A 297 -13.95 -17.92 -3.45
C THR A 297 -12.96 -18.31 -2.36
N ALA A 298 -13.44 -18.42 -1.12
CA ALA A 298 -12.60 -18.81 0.01
C ALA A 298 -12.03 -20.21 -0.17
N ARG A 299 -12.80 -21.17 -0.67
CA ARG A 299 -12.32 -22.54 -0.95
C ARG A 299 -11.19 -22.57 -1.97
N GLN A 300 -11.27 -21.73 -3.01
CA GLN A 300 -10.21 -21.61 -4.00
C GLN A 300 -8.93 -21.08 -3.37
N ALA A 301 -9.03 -20.05 -2.54
CA ALA A 301 -7.88 -19.52 -1.81
C ALA A 301 -7.24 -20.55 -0.87
N LEU A 302 -8.07 -21.35 -0.20
CA LEU A 302 -7.59 -22.40 0.72
C LEU A 302 -6.77 -23.49 0.01
N ALA A 303 -6.97 -23.71 -1.28
CA ALA A 303 -6.19 -24.69 -2.05
C ALA A 303 -4.70 -24.38 -2.08
N ALA A 304 -4.31 -23.10 -2.02
CA ALA A 304 -2.93 -22.63 -1.97
C ALA A 304 -2.48 -22.27 -0.54
N SER A 305 -3.28 -22.55 0.46
CA SER A 305 -3.07 -22.16 1.86
C SER A 305 -2.56 -23.36 2.69
N ARG A 306 -2.02 -23.07 3.89
CA ARG A 306 -1.30 -24.10 4.67
C ARG A 306 -1.60 -23.98 6.17
N LEU A 307 -1.74 -25.16 6.82
CA LEU A 307 -1.71 -25.34 8.27
C LEU A 307 -0.37 -25.97 8.63
N ILE A 308 0.53 -25.23 9.24
CA ILE A 308 1.90 -25.65 9.52
C ILE A 308 2.13 -25.77 11.02
N VAL A 309 2.61 -26.93 11.45
CA VAL A 309 3.03 -27.20 12.82
C VAL A 309 4.55 -27.04 12.89
N ALA A 310 4.99 -26.09 13.73
CA ALA A 310 6.39 -25.81 13.99
C ALA A 310 6.81 -26.38 15.36
N ARG A 311 8.09 -26.33 15.66
CA ARG A 311 8.65 -26.82 16.91
C ARG A 311 8.24 -25.97 18.13
N ASP A 312 8.31 -24.62 17.95
CA ASP A 312 8.06 -23.64 18.99
C ASP A 312 7.69 -22.28 18.38
N LEU A 313 7.37 -21.30 19.21
CA LEU A 313 7.01 -19.95 18.74
C LEU A 313 8.20 -19.23 18.09
N GLU A 314 9.42 -19.47 18.52
CA GLU A 314 10.62 -18.90 17.91
C GLU A 314 10.74 -19.34 16.44
N GLN A 315 10.51 -20.60 16.16
CA GLN A 315 10.47 -21.11 14.78
C GLN A 315 9.28 -20.52 13.99
N CYS A 316 8.13 -20.37 14.60
CA CYS A 316 6.99 -19.70 13.96
C CYS A 316 7.37 -18.27 13.52
N VAL A 317 8.04 -17.51 14.36
CA VAL A 317 8.51 -16.16 14.02
C VAL A 317 9.53 -16.19 12.88
N ALA A 318 10.48 -17.12 12.90
CA ALA A 318 11.47 -17.26 11.84
C ALA A 318 10.81 -17.57 10.50
N ILE A 319 9.85 -18.48 10.47
CA ILE A 319 9.09 -18.82 9.26
C ILE A 319 8.28 -17.60 8.76
N SER A 320 7.61 -16.89 9.67
CA SER A 320 6.86 -15.68 9.34
C SER A 320 7.76 -14.62 8.70
N ASN A 321 8.93 -14.36 9.27
CA ASN A 321 9.89 -13.41 8.71
C ASN A 321 10.39 -13.83 7.33
N ALA A 322 10.59 -15.12 7.10
CA ALA A 322 10.98 -15.65 5.80
C ALA A 322 9.87 -15.50 4.75
N TYR A 323 8.62 -15.66 5.16
CA TYR A 323 7.46 -15.47 4.29
C TYR A 323 7.18 -13.98 4.01
N GLY A 324 7.29 -13.12 5.02
CA GLY A 324 7.01 -11.71 4.91
C GLY A 324 5.54 -11.41 4.62
N PRO A 325 4.61 -11.74 5.55
CA PRO A 325 3.18 -11.59 5.30
C PRO A 325 2.73 -10.13 5.19
N GLU A 326 1.71 -9.90 4.38
CA GLU A 326 0.97 -8.64 4.36
C GLU A 326 0.35 -8.34 5.73
N HIS A 327 -0.46 -9.27 6.24
CA HIS A 327 -1.05 -9.22 7.57
C HIS A 327 -0.45 -10.34 8.43
N LEU A 328 0.07 -9.98 9.58
CA LEU A 328 0.52 -10.93 10.59
C LEU A 328 -0.33 -10.80 11.85
N ILE A 329 -1.05 -11.85 12.18
CA ILE A 329 -1.84 -11.91 13.42
C ILE A 329 -1.14 -12.85 14.40
N ILE A 330 -0.87 -12.37 15.59
CA ILE A 330 -0.20 -13.15 16.63
C ILE A 330 -1.21 -13.39 17.76
N GLN A 331 -1.83 -14.56 17.76
CA GLN A 331 -2.79 -14.99 18.78
C GLN A 331 -2.09 -15.89 19.78
N THR A 332 -1.16 -15.33 20.52
CA THR A 332 -0.42 -15.99 21.60
C THR A 332 -0.59 -15.24 22.91
N ARG A 333 -0.34 -15.95 24.04
CA ARG A 333 -0.45 -15.35 25.39
C ARG A 333 0.61 -14.27 25.62
N ASN A 334 1.73 -14.37 24.89
CA ASN A 334 2.88 -13.45 24.96
C ASN A 334 3.06 -12.63 23.66
N ALA A 335 1.99 -12.31 22.96
CA ALA A 335 2.07 -11.68 21.63
C ALA A 335 2.96 -10.44 21.60
N ARG A 336 2.84 -9.56 22.61
CA ARG A 336 3.65 -8.32 22.69
C ARG A 336 5.16 -8.59 22.76
N GLU A 337 5.56 -9.65 23.43
CA GLU A 337 6.97 -10.01 23.57
C GLU A 337 7.61 -10.46 22.24
N LEU A 338 6.80 -10.95 21.30
CA LEU A 338 7.29 -11.44 20.02
C LEU A 338 7.53 -10.30 18.99
N VAL A 339 7.01 -9.10 19.23
CA VAL A 339 7.07 -7.98 18.27
C VAL A 339 8.50 -7.61 17.89
N ASP A 340 9.41 -7.59 18.86
CA ASP A 340 10.80 -7.17 18.61
C ASP A 340 11.55 -8.12 17.67
N ASP A 341 11.09 -9.36 17.55
CA ASP A 341 11.67 -10.38 16.66
C ASP A 341 11.00 -10.40 15.27
N ILE A 342 9.91 -9.64 15.08
CA ILE A 342 9.25 -9.52 13.78
C ILE A 342 9.96 -8.47 12.94
N THR A 343 10.47 -8.89 11.78
CA THR A 343 11.25 -8.02 10.89
C THR A 343 10.57 -7.76 9.55
N SER A 344 9.63 -8.59 9.14
CA SER A 344 9.01 -8.53 7.82
C SER A 344 7.52 -8.84 7.91
N ALA A 345 6.72 -7.80 8.01
CA ALA A 345 5.26 -7.86 7.96
C ALA A 345 4.71 -6.51 7.52
N GLY A 346 3.60 -6.49 6.81
CA GLY A 346 2.94 -5.25 6.43
C GLY A 346 2.26 -4.58 7.62
N SER A 347 1.47 -5.35 8.36
CA SER A 347 0.82 -4.92 9.61
C SER A 347 0.78 -6.09 10.60
N VAL A 348 0.95 -5.79 11.88
CA VAL A 348 1.00 -6.81 12.95
C VAL A 348 -0.15 -6.57 13.92
N PHE A 349 -0.90 -7.63 14.21
CA PHE A 349 -2.08 -7.62 15.09
C PHE A 349 -1.82 -8.53 16.28
N LEU A 350 -1.93 -8.00 17.48
CA LEU A 350 -1.51 -8.68 18.70
C LEU A 350 -2.68 -9.10 19.57
N GLY A 351 -2.70 -10.38 19.92
CA GLY A 351 -3.66 -10.95 20.86
C GLY A 351 -4.97 -11.38 20.23
N ASP A 352 -5.86 -11.91 21.05
CA ASP A 352 -7.12 -12.52 20.62
C ASP A 352 -8.15 -11.49 20.11
N TRP A 353 -7.99 -10.22 20.48
CA TRP A 353 -8.97 -9.15 20.23
C TRP A 353 -8.58 -8.19 19.11
N SER A 354 -7.58 -8.55 18.30
CA SER A 354 -7.02 -7.71 17.25
C SER A 354 -7.17 -8.38 15.87
N PRO A 355 -8.40 -8.46 15.34
CA PRO A 355 -8.62 -9.05 14.02
C PRO A 355 -8.11 -8.14 12.92
N GLU A 356 -7.80 -8.71 11.77
CA GLU A 356 -7.43 -8.00 10.54
C GLU A 356 -8.45 -6.89 10.19
N SER A 357 -9.73 -7.16 10.38
CA SER A 357 -10.82 -6.20 10.09
C SER A 357 -10.66 -4.88 10.84
N ALA A 358 -10.06 -4.89 12.03
CA ALA A 358 -9.81 -3.64 12.76
C ALA A 358 -8.87 -2.72 11.99
N GLY A 359 -7.80 -3.25 11.44
CA GLY A 359 -6.85 -2.50 10.61
C GLY A 359 -7.43 -2.13 9.24
N ASP A 360 -8.25 -2.98 8.67
CA ASP A 360 -8.85 -2.73 7.36
C ASP A 360 -9.84 -1.56 7.37
N TYR A 361 -10.50 -1.30 8.51
CA TYR A 361 -11.60 -0.34 8.53
C TYR A 361 -11.45 0.82 9.51
N ALA A 362 -11.03 0.58 10.76
CA ALA A 362 -11.37 1.53 11.82
C ALA A 362 -10.32 1.79 12.90
N SER A 363 -9.29 0.96 13.06
CA SER A 363 -8.32 1.15 14.15
C SER A 363 -7.42 2.39 13.95
N GLY A 364 -7.19 2.78 12.70
CA GLY A 364 -6.40 3.98 12.38
C GLY A 364 -5.18 3.71 11.50
N THR A 365 -4.64 2.51 11.51
CA THR A 365 -3.55 2.12 10.61
C THR A 365 -4.03 2.04 9.18
N ASN A 366 -3.11 2.15 8.22
CA ASN A 366 -3.47 2.07 6.81
C ASN A 366 -3.59 0.61 6.35
N HIS A 367 -4.62 0.31 5.58
CA HIS A 367 -4.84 -1.04 5.06
C HIS A 367 -4.10 -1.32 3.74
N VAL A 368 -3.49 -0.31 3.14
CA VAL A 368 -2.66 -0.50 1.94
C VAL A 368 -1.29 -0.98 2.39
N LEU A 369 -1.01 -2.24 2.16
CA LEU A 369 0.15 -2.95 2.69
C LEU A 369 0.91 -3.63 1.56
N PRO A 370 2.24 -3.78 1.70
CA PRO A 370 3.00 -4.58 0.76
C PRO A 370 2.61 -6.05 0.86
N THR A 371 2.49 -6.69 -0.28
CA THR A 371 2.19 -8.12 -0.40
C THR A 371 3.33 -8.83 -1.14
N TYR A 372 3.20 -10.12 -1.36
CA TYR A 372 4.06 -10.89 -2.25
C TYR A 372 5.56 -10.82 -1.90
N GLY A 373 5.85 -10.77 -0.60
CA GLY A 373 7.23 -10.71 -0.11
C GLY A 373 7.85 -9.32 -0.10
N TYR A 374 7.16 -8.30 -0.61
CA TYR A 374 7.66 -6.92 -0.62
C TYR A 374 7.79 -6.30 0.76
N THR A 375 7.25 -6.93 1.81
CA THR A 375 7.47 -6.51 3.20
C THR A 375 8.94 -6.54 3.61
N ALA A 376 9.78 -7.24 2.85
CA ALA A 376 11.22 -7.24 3.08
C ALA A 376 11.86 -5.87 2.80
N THR A 377 11.24 -5.05 1.95
CA THR A 377 11.80 -3.77 1.49
C THR A 377 10.83 -2.61 1.47
N CYS A 378 9.52 -2.88 1.51
CA CYS A 378 8.47 -1.86 1.45
C CYS A 378 7.74 -1.74 2.78
N SER A 379 7.40 -0.52 3.13
CA SER A 379 6.58 -0.21 4.30
C SER A 379 5.09 -0.24 3.96
N SER A 380 4.25 -0.38 4.98
CA SER A 380 2.83 -0.04 4.88
C SER A 380 2.67 1.42 4.46
N LEU A 381 1.58 1.72 3.74
CA LEU A 381 1.29 3.08 3.32
C LEU A 381 1.15 3.98 4.55
N GLY A 382 1.71 5.16 4.47
CA GLY A 382 1.64 6.15 5.51
C GLY A 382 1.77 7.55 4.96
N LEU A 383 1.83 8.52 5.87
CA LEU A 383 1.94 9.94 5.50
C LEU A 383 3.16 10.21 4.62
N ALA A 384 4.28 9.52 4.87
CA ALA A 384 5.51 9.70 4.12
C ALA A 384 5.38 9.39 2.63
N ASP A 385 4.44 8.52 2.24
CA ASP A 385 4.22 8.17 0.84
C ASP A 385 3.58 9.31 0.03
N PHE A 386 2.96 10.27 0.70
CA PHE A 386 2.35 11.47 0.13
C PHE A 386 3.28 12.69 0.21
N GLN A 387 4.49 12.48 0.65
CA GLN A 387 5.47 13.52 0.90
C GLN A 387 6.79 13.19 0.23
N LYS A 388 7.60 14.21 0.05
CA LYS A 388 8.99 14.09 -0.36
C LYS A 388 9.85 14.94 0.57
N ARG A 389 11.09 14.55 0.72
CA ARG A 389 12.06 15.26 1.55
C ARG A 389 13.14 15.84 0.67
N MET A 390 13.63 17.01 1.05
CA MET A 390 14.80 17.62 0.41
C MET A 390 15.75 18.13 1.47
N THR A 391 17.02 18.15 1.14
CA THR A 391 18.05 18.69 2.02
C THR A 391 18.27 20.16 1.73
N VAL A 392 18.59 20.93 2.78
CA VAL A 392 18.97 22.32 2.69
C VAL A 392 20.30 22.48 3.40
N GLN A 393 21.26 23.13 2.75
CA GLN A 393 22.59 23.35 3.30
C GLN A 393 22.91 24.83 3.31
N GLU A 394 23.46 25.29 4.43
CA GLU A 394 23.89 26.67 4.59
C GLU A 394 25.22 26.70 5.36
N LEU A 395 26.25 27.28 4.76
CA LEU A 395 27.54 27.42 5.39
C LEU A 395 27.82 28.91 5.65
N THR A 396 28.28 29.22 6.87
CA THR A 396 28.88 30.54 7.11
C THR A 396 30.28 30.60 6.49
N PRO A 397 30.83 31.80 6.25
CA PRO A 397 32.23 31.92 5.81
C PRO A 397 33.22 31.17 6.70
N GLN A 398 33.01 31.21 8.01
CA GLN A 398 33.83 30.47 8.98
C GLN A 398 33.70 28.97 8.84
N GLY A 399 32.45 28.45 8.75
CA GLY A 399 32.20 27.03 8.54
C GLY A 399 32.74 26.55 7.20
N PHE A 400 32.60 27.33 6.17
CA PHE A 400 33.20 27.06 4.87
C PHE A 400 34.73 26.96 4.94
N SER A 401 35.41 27.92 5.59
CA SER A 401 36.88 27.93 5.73
C SER A 401 37.39 26.66 6.42
N THR A 402 36.66 26.20 7.46
CA THR A 402 37.05 25.00 8.20
C THR A 402 36.88 23.73 7.35
N LEU A 403 35.89 23.69 6.45
CA LEU A 403 35.57 22.52 5.64
C LEU A 403 36.33 22.49 4.30
N ALA A 404 36.84 23.61 3.85
CA ALA A 404 37.34 23.80 2.50
C ALA A 404 38.45 22.81 2.10
N SER A 405 39.47 22.63 2.94
CA SER A 405 40.58 21.72 2.62
C SER A 405 40.14 20.27 2.46
N THR A 406 39.17 19.86 3.23
CA THR A 406 38.57 18.50 3.12
C THR A 406 37.93 18.33 1.75
N ILE A 407 37.10 19.29 1.32
CA ILE A 407 36.44 19.24 0.02
C ILE A 407 37.44 19.27 -1.13
N GLU A 408 38.42 20.18 -1.07
CA GLU A 408 39.46 20.28 -2.11
C GLU A 408 40.24 18.98 -2.26
N THR A 409 40.60 18.34 -1.15
CA THR A 409 41.31 17.05 -1.13
C THR A 409 40.49 15.93 -1.76
N LEU A 410 39.23 15.81 -1.36
CA LEU A 410 38.32 14.79 -1.89
C LEU A 410 38.05 15.00 -3.38
N ALA A 411 37.75 16.21 -3.79
CA ALA A 411 37.47 16.52 -5.19
C ALA A 411 38.69 16.29 -6.08
N ALA A 412 39.90 16.61 -5.59
CA ALA A 412 41.14 16.31 -6.29
C ALA A 412 41.37 14.81 -6.48
N ALA A 413 41.10 14.01 -5.43
CA ALA A 413 41.23 12.55 -5.49
C ALA A 413 40.26 11.95 -6.50
N GLU A 414 39.05 12.48 -6.66
CA GLU A 414 38.09 12.07 -7.68
C GLU A 414 38.37 12.69 -9.06
N ARG A 415 39.38 13.53 -9.18
CA ARG A 415 39.74 14.24 -10.41
C ARG A 415 38.64 15.16 -10.93
N LEU A 416 37.82 15.69 -10.03
CA LEU A 416 36.77 16.66 -10.34
C LEU A 416 37.30 18.08 -10.10
N THR A 417 38.05 18.58 -11.06
CA THR A 417 38.79 19.86 -10.92
C THR A 417 37.85 21.07 -10.79
N ALA A 418 36.70 21.04 -11.44
CA ALA A 418 35.73 22.14 -11.32
C ALA A 418 35.06 22.15 -9.94
N HIS A 419 34.78 20.98 -9.34
CA HIS A 419 34.30 20.87 -7.97
C HIS A 419 35.32 21.45 -6.98
N LYS A 420 36.59 21.08 -7.15
CA LYS A 420 37.68 21.64 -6.35
C LYS A 420 37.78 23.17 -6.54
N ASN A 421 37.73 23.64 -7.77
CA ASN A 421 37.87 25.06 -8.08
C ASN A 421 36.76 25.92 -7.48
N ALA A 422 35.53 25.40 -7.39
CA ALA A 422 34.43 26.09 -6.73
C ALA A 422 34.73 26.43 -5.26
N VAL A 423 35.51 25.59 -4.59
CA VAL A 423 36.00 25.82 -3.23
C VAL A 423 37.23 26.73 -3.21
N THR A 424 38.20 26.46 -4.06
CA THR A 424 39.46 27.24 -4.13
C THR A 424 39.20 28.73 -4.37
N LEU A 425 38.28 29.06 -5.28
CA LEU A 425 37.92 30.47 -5.55
C LEU A 425 37.36 31.18 -4.30
N ARG A 426 36.54 30.50 -3.54
CA ARG A 426 35.95 31.04 -2.31
C ARG A 426 36.97 31.19 -1.19
N VAL A 427 37.89 30.22 -1.08
CA VAL A 427 39.03 30.34 -0.14
C VAL A 427 39.87 31.58 -0.44
N ASN A 428 40.18 31.82 -1.73
CA ASN A 428 40.97 32.97 -2.13
C ASN A 428 40.23 34.29 -1.84
N ALA A 429 38.91 34.33 -2.12
CA ALA A 429 38.11 35.53 -1.82
C ALA A 429 38.09 35.86 -0.32
N LEU A 430 38.01 34.84 0.54
CA LEU A 430 38.06 35.07 1.99
C LEU A 430 39.42 35.56 2.49
N LYS A 431 40.50 35.12 1.84
CA LYS A 431 41.86 35.65 2.17
C LYS A 431 42.04 37.11 1.77
N GLU A 432 41.43 37.55 0.68
CA GLU A 432 41.46 38.92 0.21
C GLU A 432 40.64 39.88 1.11
N GLN A 433 39.67 39.36 1.83
CA GLN A 433 38.82 40.14 2.77
C GLN A 433 39.40 40.24 4.18
N ALA A 434 40.40 39.43 4.50
CA ALA A 434 41.05 39.39 5.81
C ALA A 434 42.27 40.33 5.84
#